data_af76e4304e3f3e35d0f43ae7e667a96c
#
_entry.id   af76e4304e3f3e35d0f43ae7e667a96c
#
_cell.length_a   1.000
_cell.length_b   1.000
_cell.length_c   1.000
_cell.angle_alpha   90.00
_cell.angle_beta   90.00
_cell.angle_gamma   90.00
#
_symmetry.space_group_name_H-M   'P 1'
#
loop_
_entity.id
_entity.type
_entity.pdbx_description
1 polymer ?
#
loop_
_entity_poly.entity_id
_entity_poly.type
_entity_poly.pdbx_seq_one_letter_code
_entity_poly.pdbx_strand_id
1 'polypeptide(L)' 'MLESLILGIVYDEDLTGYDIKKNIEKSFGVFYKASFGSLYPALKRLTGKDFVTTYEQPQGGRQKIFYHITEEGK' A
#
# COMPACT_ATOMS: atom_id res chain seq x y z
N MET A 1 7.66 -10.98 -1.18
CA MET A 1 7.29 -10.66 -2.56
C MET A 1 6.31 -9.51 -2.65
N LEU A 2 5.12 -9.69 -2.09
CA LEU A 2 4.12 -8.64 -2.15
C LEU A 2 4.57 -7.39 -1.39
N GLU A 3 5.23 -7.58 -0.27
CA GLU A 3 5.74 -6.45 0.52
C GLU A 3 6.71 -5.59 -0.30
N SER A 4 7.62 -6.21 -1.03
CA SER A 4 8.57 -5.47 -1.87
C SER A 4 7.86 -4.68 -2.97
N LEU A 5 6.83 -5.26 -3.55
CA LEU A 5 6.04 -4.58 -4.57
C LEU A 5 5.33 -3.36 -3.98
N ILE A 6 4.74 -3.53 -2.79
CA ILE A 6 4.06 -2.43 -2.11
C ILE A 6 5.05 -1.30 -1.81
N LEU A 7 6.23 -1.63 -1.29
CA LEU A 7 7.24 -0.63 -0.97
C LEU A 7 7.66 0.15 -2.22
N GLY A 8 7.79 -0.54 -3.34
CA GLY A 8 8.12 0.11 -4.60
C GLY A 8 7.02 1.08 -5.06
N ILE A 9 5.77 0.71 -4.84
CA ILE A 9 4.63 1.54 -5.23
C ILE A 9 4.55 2.81 -4.39
N VAL A 10 4.78 2.71 -3.08
CA VAL A 10 4.69 3.87 -2.19
C VAL A 10 6.01 4.63 -2.05
N TYR A 11 7.04 4.21 -2.77
CA TYR A 11 8.37 4.80 -2.65
C TYR A 11 8.38 6.30 -2.94
N ASP A 12 7.67 6.71 -3.98
CA ASP A 12 7.70 8.09 -4.43
C ASP A 12 6.55 8.94 -3.90
N GLU A 13 5.47 8.32 -3.47
CA GLU A 13 4.33 9.08 -2.97
C GLU A 13 3.48 8.25 -2.02
N ASP A 14 2.80 8.95 -1.12
CA ASP A 14 1.89 8.33 -0.18
C ASP A 14 0.61 7.94 -0.89
N LEU A 15 0.11 6.75 -0.61
CA LEU A 15 -1.07 6.21 -1.27
C LEU A 15 -1.98 5.53 -0.26
N THR A 16 -3.27 5.52 -0.57
CA THR A 16 -4.23 4.72 0.21
C THR A 16 -4.09 3.25 -0.17
N GLY A 17 -4.66 2.37 0.65
CA GLY A 17 -4.69 0.95 0.32
C GLY A 17 -5.40 0.70 -1.01
N TYR A 18 -6.48 1.47 -1.27
CA TYR A 18 -7.19 1.36 -2.54
C TYR A 18 -6.31 1.75 -3.72
N ASP A 19 -5.54 2.83 -3.57
CA ASP A 19 -4.63 3.27 -4.62
C ASP A 19 -3.54 2.24 -4.89
N ILE A 20 -3.03 1.62 -3.84
CA ILE A 20 -2.03 0.55 -3.98
C ILE A 20 -2.64 -0.62 -4.74
N LYS A 21 -3.86 -1.01 -4.39
CA LYS A 21 -4.59 -2.06 -5.07
C LYS A 21 -4.74 -1.75 -6.56
N LYS A 22 -5.15 -0.52 -6.88
CA LYS A 22 -5.32 -0.09 -8.27
C LYS A 22 -4.01 -0.14 -9.04
N ASN A 23 -2.92 0.26 -8.41
CA ASN A 23 -1.60 0.20 -9.03
C ASN A 23 -1.20 -1.23 -9.37
N ILE A 24 -1.46 -2.16 -8.46
CA ILE A 24 -1.15 -3.57 -8.68
C ILE A 24 -1.97 -4.11 -9.84
N GLU A 25 -3.27 -3.81 -9.85
CA GLU A 25 -4.16 -4.24 -10.95
C GLU A 25 -3.69 -3.72 -12.29
N LYS A 26 -3.33 -2.46 -12.33
CA LYS A 26 -2.89 -1.81 -13.55
C LYS A 26 -1.59 -2.43 -14.09
N SER A 27 -0.67 -2.77 -13.20
CA SER A 27 0.64 -3.28 -13.58
C SER A 27 0.63 -4.77 -13.91
N PHE A 28 -0.19 -5.56 -13.23
CA PHE A 28 -0.16 -7.02 -13.35
C PHE A 28 -1.48 -7.61 -13.81
N GLY A 29 -2.51 -6.80 -13.94
CA GLY A 29 -3.79 -7.23 -14.47
C GLY A 29 -4.51 -8.23 -13.60
N VAL A 30 -5.31 -9.08 -14.23
CA VAL A 30 -6.19 -10.01 -13.53
C VAL A 30 -5.44 -11.09 -12.75
N PHE A 31 -4.17 -11.31 -13.06
CA PHE A 31 -3.38 -12.33 -12.38
C PHE A 31 -3.21 -12.05 -10.90
N TYR A 32 -3.27 -10.78 -10.50
CA TYR A 32 -3.13 -10.40 -9.12
C TYR A 32 -4.46 -10.16 -8.42
N LYS A 33 -5.56 -10.38 -9.12
CA LYS A 33 -6.87 -10.18 -8.55
C LYS A 33 -7.10 -11.04 -7.31
N ALA A 34 -6.63 -12.27 -7.36
CA ALA A 34 -6.76 -13.19 -6.24
C ALA A 34 -5.87 -12.84 -5.06
N SER A 35 -4.93 -11.92 -5.25
CA SER A 35 -3.96 -11.54 -4.21
C SER A 35 -4.46 -10.44 -3.30
N PHE A 36 -5.64 -9.89 -3.56
CA PHE A 36 -6.16 -8.81 -2.72
C PHE A 36 -6.44 -9.26 -1.31
N GLY A 37 -6.76 -10.55 -1.12
CA GLY A 37 -6.89 -11.10 0.22
C GLY A 37 -5.60 -11.04 1.01
N SER A 38 -4.45 -10.92 0.34
CA SER A 38 -3.14 -10.85 0.96
C SER A 38 -2.61 -9.42 1.10
N LEU A 39 -3.27 -8.45 0.46
CA LEU A 39 -2.78 -7.07 0.45
C LEU A 39 -2.79 -6.45 1.84
N TYR A 40 -3.93 -6.49 2.51
CA TYR A 40 -4.04 -5.86 3.82
C TYR A 40 -3.20 -6.57 4.88
N PRO A 41 -3.12 -7.90 4.90
CA PRO A 41 -2.15 -8.57 5.77
C PRO A 41 -0.70 -8.15 5.50
N ALA A 42 -0.33 -7.96 4.22
CA ALA A 42 1.02 -7.51 3.87
C ALA A 42 1.26 -6.08 4.37
N LEU A 43 0.27 -5.19 4.19
CA LEU A 43 0.36 -3.83 4.69
C LEU A 43 0.52 -3.80 6.21
N LYS A 44 -0.20 -4.67 6.89
CA LYS A 44 -0.12 -4.78 8.34
C LYS A 44 1.28 -5.22 8.77
N ARG A 45 1.87 -6.19 8.05
CA ARG A 45 3.24 -6.64 8.36
C ARG A 45 4.25 -5.52 8.16
N LEU A 46 4.12 -4.76 7.07
CA LEU A 46 5.02 -3.64 6.79
C LEU A 46 4.90 -2.56 7.85
N THR A 47 3.69 -2.27 8.29
CA THR A 47 3.47 -1.31 9.36
C THR A 47 4.07 -1.81 10.67
N GLY A 48 3.93 -3.09 10.96
CA GLY A 48 4.50 -3.70 12.17
C GLY A 48 6.00 -3.70 12.20
N LYS A 49 6.64 -3.70 11.02
CA LYS A 49 8.11 -3.63 10.91
C LYS A 49 8.62 -2.19 10.80
N ASP A 50 7.73 -1.22 10.86
CA ASP A 50 8.07 0.19 10.69
C ASP A 50 8.65 0.53 9.31
N PHE A 51 8.35 -0.29 8.30
CA PHE A 51 8.73 0.01 6.93
C PHE A 51 7.78 1.00 6.29
N VAL A 52 6.54 1.05 6.76
CA VAL A 52 5.58 2.07 6.38
C VAL A 52 4.87 2.56 7.65
N THR A 53 4.40 3.80 7.58
CA THR A 53 3.52 4.36 8.61
C THR A 53 2.22 4.76 7.97
N THR A 54 1.20 4.99 8.79
CA THR A 54 -0.12 5.38 8.28
C THR A 54 -0.54 6.70 8.89
N TYR A 55 -1.37 7.42 8.15
CA TYR A 55 -2.02 8.62 8.68
C TYR A 55 -3.36 8.76 7.99
N GLU A 56 -4.27 9.49 8.62
CA GLU A 56 -5.59 9.74 8.06
C GLU A 56 -5.64 11.14 7.48
N GLN A 57 -6.32 11.26 6.36
CA GLN A 57 -6.49 12.54 5.70
C GLN A 57 -7.80 12.54 4.92
N PRO A 58 -8.58 13.63 4.96
CA PRO A 58 -9.81 13.69 4.17
C PRO A 58 -9.49 13.76 2.69
N GLN A 59 -10.26 13.02 1.92
CA GLN A 59 -10.14 13.03 0.47
C GLN A 59 -11.51 12.71 -0.13
N GLY A 60 -11.99 13.60 -0.97
CA GLY A 60 -13.29 13.41 -1.61
C GLY A 60 -14.43 13.34 -0.62
N GLY A 61 -14.35 14.08 0.48
CA GLY A 61 -15.39 14.10 1.50
C GLY A 61 -15.37 12.94 2.47
N ARG A 62 -14.35 12.09 2.38
CA ARG A 62 -14.19 10.92 3.26
C ARG A 62 -12.84 10.91 3.91
N GLN A 63 -12.78 10.38 5.12
CA GLN A 63 -11.53 10.15 5.81
C GLN A 63 -10.88 8.90 5.24
N LYS A 64 -9.63 9.02 4.78
CA LYS A 64 -8.90 7.90 4.17
C LYS A 64 -7.58 7.70 4.88
N ILE A 65 -7.12 6.45 4.88
CA ILE A 65 -5.85 6.07 5.49
C ILE A 65 -4.80 5.99 4.39
N PHE A 66 -3.71 6.75 4.56
CA PHE A 66 -2.60 6.79 3.63
C PHE A 66 -1.42 6.02 4.20
N TYR A 67 -0.66 5.39 3.32
CA TYR A 67 0.54 4.65 3.68
C TYR A 67 1.75 5.43 3.19
N HIS A 68 2.73 5.59 4.07
CA HIS A 68 3.93 6.37 3.83
C HIS A 68 5.15 5.49 4.08
N ILE A 69 6.09 5.42 3.12
CA ILE A 69 7.30 4.64 3.31
C ILE A 69 8.25 5.37 4.26
N THR A 70 8.88 4.63 5.16
CA THR A 70 9.85 5.17 6.09
C THR A 70 11.26 5.02 5.54
N GLU A 71 12.24 5.58 6.23
CA GLU A 71 13.64 5.38 5.86
C GLU A 71 14.01 3.90 5.92
N GLU A 72 13.50 3.17 6.92
CA GLU A 72 13.73 1.74 7.04
C GLU A 72 13.11 0.96 5.89
N GLY A 73 12.00 1.45 5.34
CA GLY A 73 11.34 0.79 4.22
C GLY A 73 12.04 1.00 2.89
N LYS A 74 12.82 2.03 2.81
CA LYS A 74 13.58 2.31 1.59
C LYS A 74 14.80 1.41 1.52
#